data_c600506282f1fd891bc53a485172f5af
#
_entry.id   c600506282f1fd891bc53a485172f5af
#
_cell.length_a   1.000
_cell.length_b   1.000
_cell.length_c   1.000
_cell.angle_alpha   90.00
_cell.angle_beta   90.00
_cell.angle_gamma   90.00
#
_symmetry.space_group_name_H-M   'P 1'
#
loop_
_entity.id
_entity.type
_entity.pdbx_description
1 polymer ?
#
loop_
_entity_poly.entity_id
_entity_poly.type
_entity_poly.pdbx_seq_one_letter_code
_entity_poly.pdbx_strand_id
1 'polypeptide(L)'
;YHHHGSPPETHLHKHLVQDDLGPLKISHVQFGLLSPEEMQRLSEFQVSSRELFTMPARTPAHGGCLDARLGVSDKISTCKTCHSKLVDCAGHFGYVKLALPVFHIGYMRHTLQILQCICKTCSRVLLNPQERSVYLRKMRSTVRTDALYKAAVLKQLVLQCKKYKICPHCEATNG
;
A
#
# COMPACT_ATOMS: atom_id res chain seq x y z
N TYR A 1 -20.14 -0.46 -58.22
CA TYR A 1 -19.86 0.42 -57.04
C TYR A 1 -19.88 -0.44 -55.82
N HIS A 2 -18.70 -0.85 -55.39
CA HIS A 2 -18.54 -1.58 -54.14
C HIS A 2 -18.39 -0.57 -52.99
N HIS A 3 -19.40 -0.43 -52.18
CA HIS A 3 -19.27 0.21 -50.88
C HIS A 3 -18.48 -0.75 -49.99
N HIS A 4 -17.21 -0.47 -49.82
CA HIS A 4 -16.46 -0.98 -48.71
C HIS A 4 -16.95 -0.26 -47.46
N GLY A 5 -17.95 -0.83 -46.78
CA GLY A 5 -18.29 -0.44 -45.45
C GLY A 5 -17.12 -0.82 -44.54
N SER A 6 -16.56 0.18 -43.86
CA SER A 6 -15.59 -0.06 -42.80
C SER A 6 -16.15 -1.06 -41.79
N PRO A 7 -15.38 -2.05 -41.32
CA PRO A 7 -15.87 -2.95 -40.32
C PRO A 7 -16.28 -2.15 -39.09
N PRO A 8 -17.35 -2.57 -38.41
CA PRO A 8 -17.79 -1.90 -37.17
C PRO A 8 -16.65 -1.91 -36.17
N GLU A 9 -16.16 -0.72 -35.92
CA GLU A 9 -15.03 -0.54 -35.03
C GLU A 9 -15.37 -0.92 -33.59
N THR A 10 -14.59 -1.78 -33.00
CA THR A 10 -14.13 -1.70 -31.62
C THR A 10 -15.00 -2.21 -30.49
N HIS A 11 -16.28 -2.38 -30.65
CA HIS A 11 -17.10 -2.85 -29.51
C HIS A 11 -16.91 -4.31 -29.19
N LEU A 12 -16.44 -5.10 -30.12
CA LEU A 12 -16.19 -6.54 -29.96
C LEU A 12 -14.92 -6.85 -29.15
N HIS A 13 -13.97 -5.92 -29.14
CA HIS A 13 -12.71 -6.15 -28.41
C HIS A 13 -12.90 -6.28 -26.88
N LYS A 14 -13.87 -5.59 -26.32
CA LYS A 14 -14.10 -5.61 -24.87
C LYS A 14 -14.65 -6.94 -24.35
N HIS A 15 -15.27 -7.71 -25.19
CA HIS A 15 -15.87 -8.98 -24.79
C HIS A 15 -14.98 -10.19 -25.04
N LEU A 16 -14.11 -10.13 -26.03
CA LEU A 16 -13.25 -11.25 -26.41
C LEU A 16 -12.06 -11.46 -25.48
N VAL A 17 -11.65 -10.43 -24.76
CA VAL A 17 -10.42 -10.46 -23.95
C VAL A 17 -10.65 -11.07 -22.58
N GLN A 18 -11.89 -11.23 -22.14
CA GLN A 18 -12.11 -11.32 -20.71
C GLN A 18 -12.19 -12.70 -20.16
N ASP A 19 -12.74 -13.67 -20.83
CA ASP A 19 -13.22 -14.78 -20.06
C ASP A 19 -12.40 -16.05 -20.16
N ASP A 20 -11.77 -16.33 -21.27
CA ASP A 20 -11.25 -17.68 -21.49
C ASP A 20 -9.79 -17.78 -21.90
N LEU A 21 -9.06 -16.68 -21.97
CA LEU A 21 -7.68 -16.66 -22.45
C LEU A 21 -6.63 -16.95 -21.37
N GLY A 22 -7.00 -16.95 -20.11
CA GLY A 22 -6.07 -17.20 -19.00
C GLY A 22 -6.46 -18.38 -18.13
N PRO A 23 -5.49 -19.18 -17.70
CA PRO A 23 -5.73 -20.30 -16.77
C PRO A 23 -6.13 -19.81 -15.36
N LEU A 24 -5.96 -18.53 -15.08
CA LEU A 24 -6.20 -17.94 -13.76
C LEU A 24 -7.23 -16.81 -13.84
N LYS A 25 -8.17 -16.82 -12.90
CA LYS A 25 -9.15 -15.75 -12.71
C LYS A 25 -8.92 -15.08 -11.36
N ILE A 26 -9.15 -13.76 -11.28
CA ILE A 26 -9.08 -13.03 -10.01
C ILE A 26 -10.23 -13.50 -9.12
N SER A 27 -9.95 -14.09 -7.96
CA SER A 27 -10.94 -14.49 -6.97
C SER A 27 -11.33 -13.34 -6.04
N HIS A 28 -10.38 -12.55 -5.63
CA HIS A 28 -10.59 -11.41 -4.74
C HIS A 28 -9.43 -10.43 -4.84
N VAL A 29 -9.67 -9.22 -4.41
CA VAL A 29 -8.65 -8.17 -4.25
C VAL A 29 -8.47 -7.90 -2.77
N GLN A 30 -7.25 -8.04 -2.27
CA GLN A 30 -6.92 -7.76 -0.88
C GLN A 30 -6.14 -6.45 -0.78
N PHE A 31 -6.68 -5.53 0.02
CA PHE A 31 -5.98 -4.29 0.33
C PHE A 31 -4.99 -4.51 1.47
N GLY A 32 -3.81 -3.95 1.36
CA GLY A 32 -2.75 -4.09 2.35
C GLY A 32 -1.76 -2.94 2.27
N LEU A 33 -0.73 -3.02 3.10
CA LEU A 33 0.41 -2.11 3.04
C LEU A 33 1.44 -2.62 2.03
N LEU A 34 1.98 -1.70 1.25
CA LEU A 34 3.12 -1.97 0.38
C LEU A 34 4.43 -1.69 1.13
N SER A 35 5.41 -2.57 0.97
CA SER A 35 6.76 -2.30 1.44
C SER A 35 7.44 -1.23 0.56
N PRO A 36 8.50 -0.56 1.06
CA PRO A 36 9.25 0.39 0.22
C PRO A 36 9.77 -0.22 -1.08
N GLU A 37 10.21 -1.48 -1.05
CA GLU A 37 10.69 -2.22 -2.22
C GLU A 37 9.58 -2.49 -3.22
N GLU A 38 8.38 -2.84 -2.74
CA GLU A 38 7.19 -3.02 -3.58
C GLU A 38 6.75 -1.71 -4.20
N MET A 39 6.76 -0.60 -3.44
CA MET A 39 6.46 0.73 -3.97
C MET A 39 7.41 1.12 -5.10
N GLN A 40 8.73 0.89 -4.94
CA GLN A 40 9.71 1.16 -5.98
C GLN A 40 9.50 0.29 -7.21
N ARG A 41 9.17 -0.98 -7.03
CA ARG A 41 8.93 -1.93 -8.12
C ARG A 41 7.69 -1.60 -8.93
N LEU A 42 6.63 -1.12 -8.28
CA LEU A 42 5.37 -0.73 -8.93
C LEU A 42 5.43 0.67 -9.57
N SER A 43 6.44 1.46 -9.24
CA SER A 43 6.58 2.83 -9.70
C SER A 43 7.44 2.92 -10.95
N GLU A 44 7.11 3.87 -11.83
CA GLU A 44 7.83 4.09 -13.09
C GLU A 44 9.20 4.74 -12.88
N PHE A 45 9.30 5.68 -11.93
CA PHE A 45 10.54 6.37 -11.63
C PHE A 45 10.49 7.07 -10.26
N GLN A 46 11.67 7.49 -9.80
CA GLN A 46 11.82 8.32 -8.60
C GLN A 46 11.56 9.79 -8.93
N VAL A 47 10.59 10.39 -8.27
CA VAL A 47 10.34 11.82 -8.34
C VAL A 47 11.38 12.53 -7.46
N SER A 48 12.31 13.24 -8.07
CA SER A 48 13.43 13.91 -7.38
C SER A 48 13.50 15.41 -7.62
N SER A 49 12.86 15.91 -8.69
CA SER A 49 12.83 17.34 -8.98
C SER A 49 11.71 18.04 -8.20
N ARG A 50 12.03 19.19 -7.63
CA ARG A 50 11.06 20.09 -6.99
C ARG A 50 10.34 20.99 -7.99
N GLU A 51 10.90 21.14 -9.18
CA GLU A 51 10.33 21.95 -10.25
C GLU A 51 9.08 21.29 -10.83
N LEU A 52 8.02 22.04 -10.99
CA LEU A 52 6.81 21.59 -11.68
C LEU A 52 6.91 21.77 -13.19
N PHE A 53 7.51 22.88 -13.61
CA PHE A 53 7.66 23.24 -15.01
C PHE A 53 9.07 23.69 -15.33
N THR A 54 9.49 23.42 -16.55
CA THR A 54 10.73 23.95 -17.14
C THR A 54 10.42 25.22 -17.90
N MET A 55 11.11 26.29 -17.58
CA MET A 55 10.96 27.58 -18.24
C MET A 55 11.97 27.71 -19.40
N PRO A 56 11.69 28.53 -20.43
CA PRO A 56 10.55 29.44 -20.62
C PRO A 56 9.30 28.78 -21.20
N ALA A 57 9.39 27.58 -21.77
CA ALA A 57 8.28 26.93 -22.49
C ALA A 57 7.14 26.44 -21.59
N ARG A 58 7.30 26.48 -20.25
CA ARG A 58 6.33 26.00 -19.26
C ARG A 58 5.89 24.56 -19.53
N THR A 59 6.84 23.72 -19.87
CA THR A 59 6.61 22.27 -20.05
C THR A 59 6.81 21.53 -18.71
N PRO A 60 6.10 20.42 -18.48
CA PRO A 60 6.30 19.62 -17.26
C PRO A 60 7.78 19.25 -17.07
N ALA A 61 8.32 19.52 -15.88
CA ALA A 61 9.71 19.25 -15.59
C ALA A 61 9.99 17.75 -15.54
N HIS A 62 11.09 17.34 -16.14
CA HIS A 62 11.55 15.94 -16.10
C HIS A 62 11.92 15.54 -14.66
N GLY A 63 11.41 14.41 -14.21
CA GLY A 63 11.62 13.92 -12.84
C GLY A 63 10.81 14.66 -11.77
N GLY A 64 9.92 15.55 -12.15
CA GLY A 64 9.00 16.26 -11.25
C GLY A 64 7.64 15.57 -11.09
N CYS A 65 6.79 16.16 -10.26
CA CYS A 65 5.45 15.63 -9.99
C CYS A 65 4.49 15.70 -11.19
N LEU A 66 4.77 16.53 -12.18
CA LEU A 66 3.99 16.67 -13.41
C LEU A 66 4.62 15.98 -14.62
N ASP A 67 5.65 15.17 -14.42
CA ASP A 67 6.32 14.44 -15.48
C ASP A 67 5.32 13.61 -16.29
N ALA A 68 5.41 13.70 -17.62
CA ALA A 68 4.49 13.01 -18.54
C ALA A 68 4.52 11.47 -18.45
N ARG A 69 5.49 10.89 -17.74
CA ARG A 69 5.53 9.45 -17.42
C ARG A 69 4.51 9.06 -16.33
N LEU A 70 4.06 10.00 -15.50
CA LEU A 70 3.00 9.78 -14.52
C LEU A 70 1.60 9.88 -15.09
N GLY A 71 1.49 10.39 -16.29
CA GLY A 71 0.24 10.65 -16.98
C GLY A 71 0.20 12.05 -17.57
N VAL A 72 -0.91 12.42 -18.12
CA VAL A 72 -1.12 13.73 -18.76
C VAL A 72 -2.34 14.42 -18.15
N SER A 73 -2.29 15.75 -18.09
CA SER A 73 -3.37 16.59 -17.56
C SER A 73 -4.16 17.33 -18.64
N ASP A 74 -3.66 17.37 -19.86
CA ASP A 74 -4.30 18.01 -21.01
C ASP A 74 -4.80 16.98 -22.02
N LYS A 75 -5.71 17.41 -22.91
CA LYS A 75 -6.34 16.55 -23.93
C LYS A 75 -5.46 16.29 -25.16
N ILE A 76 -4.40 17.08 -25.35
CA ILE A 76 -3.55 17.08 -26.54
C ILE A 76 -2.39 16.13 -26.36
N SER A 77 -1.73 16.19 -25.21
CA SER A 77 -0.55 15.38 -24.90
C SER A 77 -0.87 13.89 -24.73
N THR A 78 0.14 13.08 -24.89
CA THR A 78 0.09 11.63 -24.64
C THR A 78 1.01 11.24 -23.50
N CYS A 79 0.58 10.27 -22.69
CA CYS A 79 1.39 9.71 -21.62
C CYS A 79 2.65 9.05 -22.20
N LYS A 80 3.81 9.30 -21.60
CA LYS A 80 5.07 8.70 -22.05
C LYS A 80 5.23 7.22 -21.65
N THR A 81 4.42 6.73 -20.72
CA THR A 81 4.48 5.34 -20.26
C THR A 81 3.55 4.44 -21.06
N CYS A 82 2.27 4.76 -21.16
CA CYS A 82 1.28 3.94 -21.86
C CYS A 82 0.90 4.46 -23.25
N HIS A 83 1.41 5.63 -23.66
CA HIS A 83 1.13 6.29 -24.93
C HIS A 83 -0.35 6.62 -25.17
N SER A 84 -1.16 6.56 -24.14
CA SER A 84 -2.57 6.87 -24.17
C SER A 84 -2.82 8.35 -23.89
N LYS A 85 -4.00 8.82 -24.31
CA LYS A 85 -4.49 10.17 -23.99
C LYS A 85 -5.14 10.20 -22.61
N LEU A 86 -5.46 11.41 -22.12
CA LEU A 86 -6.05 11.66 -20.82
C LEU A 86 -7.26 10.76 -20.48
N VAL A 87 -8.11 10.48 -21.46
CA VAL A 87 -9.34 9.68 -21.25
C VAL A 87 -9.02 8.20 -20.95
N ASP A 88 -7.96 7.68 -21.57
CA ASP A 88 -7.60 6.26 -21.50
C ASP A 88 -6.45 5.98 -20.53
N CYS A 89 -5.71 7.01 -20.10
CA CYS A 89 -4.61 6.88 -19.16
C CYS A 89 -5.12 7.01 -17.73
N ALA A 90 -5.06 5.92 -16.96
CA ALA A 90 -5.45 5.91 -15.54
C ALA A 90 -4.43 6.61 -14.63
N GLY A 91 -3.27 6.98 -15.16
CA GLY A 91 -2.12 7.46 -14.39
C GLY A 91 -1.18 6.35 -13.98
N HIS A 92 0.06 6.72 -13.69
CA HIS A 92 1.14 5.80 -13.29
C HIS A 92 1.76 6.30 -12.00
N PHE A 93 2.23 5.36 -11.18
CA PHE A 93 2.86 5.69 -9.90
C PHE A 93 4.31 6.13 -10.08
N GLY A 94 4.69 7.14 -9.32
CA GLY A 94 6.06 7.46 -9.01
C GLY A 94 6.30 7.33 -7.52
N TYR A 95 7.55 7.30 -7.08
CA TYR A 95 7.89 7.28 -5.66
C TYR A 95 8.83 8.41 -5.29
N VAL A 96 8.75 8.84 -4.05
CA VAL A 96 9.67 9.80 -3.46
C VAL A 96 10.46 9.09 -2.38
N LYS A 97 11.79 9.13 -2.48
CA LYS A 97 12.67 8.60 -1.42
C LYS A 97 12.83 9.65 -0.34
N LEU A 98 12.29 9.38 0.83
CA LEU A 98 12.42 10.28 1.98
C LEU A 98 13.82 10.19 2.60
N ALA A 99 14.38 11.31 2.99
CA ALA A 99 15.68 11.37 3.69
C ALA A 99 15.57 10.75 5.10
N LEU A 100 14.45 10.96 5.77
CA LEU A 100 14.14 10.40 7.08
C LEU A 100 12.84 9.63 7.01
N PRO A 101 12.72 8.50 7.75
CA PRO A 101 11.48 7.77 7.82
C PRO A 101 10.39 8.61 8.50
N VAL A 102 9.17 8.46 8.03
CA VAL A 102 7.97 9.09 8.62
C VAL A 102 6.95 8.04 8.98
N PHE A 103 6.17 8.32 10.01
CA PHE A 103 5.06 7.47 10.38
C PHE A 103 3.94 7.52 9.34
N HIS A 104 3.38 6.37 9.02
CA HIS A 104 2.15 6.33 8.25
C HIS A 104 0.99 6.80 9.14
N ILE A 105 0.38 7.93 8.81
CA ILE A 105 -0.65 8.57 9.64
C ILE A 105 -1.84 7.65 9.94
N GLY A 106 -2.27 6.83 8.99
CA GLY A 106 -3.35 5.87 9.17
C GLY A 106 -3.03 4.74 10.15
N TYR A 107 -1.75 4.49 10.44
CA TYR A 107 -1.29 3.43 11.35
C TYR A 107 -0.59 3.94 12.60
N MET A 108 -0.57 5.24 12.83
CA MET A 108 0.06 5.86 14.00
C MET A 108 -0.48 5.27 15.30
N ARG A 109 -1.80 5.12 15.42
CA ARG A 109 -2.45 4.51 16.57
C ARG A 109 -2.01 3.07 16.82
N HIS A 110 -1.92 2.27 15.76
CA HIS A 110 -1.49 0.88 15.86
C HIS A 110 -0.03 0.77 16.23
N THR A 111 0.82 1.65 15.68
CA THR A 111 2.25 1.74 16.03
C THR A 111 2.42 2.02 17.52
N LEU A 112 1.69 3.01 18.05
CA LEU A 112 1.71 3.31 19.48
C LEU A 112 1.24 2.14 20.34
N GLN A 113 0.18 1.43 19.94
CA GLN A 113 -0.28 0.23 20.65
C GLN A 113 0.77 -0.86 20.67
N ILE A 114 1.48 -1.11 19.58
CA ILE A 114 2.57 -2.09 19.52
C ILE A 114 3.70 -1.69 20.45
N LEU A 115 4.13 -0.41 20.38
CA LEU A 115 5.20 0.09 21.26
C LEU A 115 4.86 0.00 22.74
N GLN A 116 3.58 0.12 23.11
CA GLN A 116 3.11 -0.08 24.48
C GLN A 116 3.10 -1.53 24.94
N CYS A 117 3.20 -2.48 24.00
CA CYS A 117 3.19 -3.92 24.30
C CYS A 117 4.59 -4.53 24.40
N ILE A 118 5.64 -3.81 24.03
CA ILE A 118 7.02 -4.31 24.00
C ILE A 118 7.91 -3.62 25.03
N CYS A 119 8.86 -4.36 25.57
CA CYS A 119 9.86 -3.82 26.48
C CYS A 119 10.84 -2.91 25.73
N LYS A 120 11.15 -1.74 26.32
CA LYS A 120 12.09 -0.77 25.78
C LYS A 120 13.54 -1.31 25.70
N THR A 121 13.90 -2.23 26.58
CA THR A 121 15.28 -2.74 26.71
C THR A 121 15.48 -4.03 25.91
N CYS A 122 14.62 -5.04 26.09
CA CYS A 122 14.81 -6.35 25.46
C CYS A 122 13.93 -6.59 24.23
N SER A 123 13.05 -5.65 23.87
CA SER A 123 12.12 -5.71 22.73
C SER A 123 11.17 -6.91 22.74
N ARG A 124 11.04 -7.62 23.86
CA ARG A 124 10.08 -8.72 24.01
C ARG A 124 8.72 -8.20 24.42
N VAL A 125 7.67 -8.95 24.09
CA VAL A 125 6.31 -8.63 24.51
C VAL A 125 6.19 -8.69 26.03
N LEU A 126 5.54 -7.70 26.64
CA LEU A 126 5.32 -7.56 28.08
C LEU A 126 4.22 -8.52 28.56
N LEU A 127 4.45 -9.80 28.38
CA LEU A 127 3.60 -10.91 28.84
C LEU A 127 4.50 -12.04 29.33
N ASN A 128 4.03 -12.77 30.35
CA ASN A 128 4.69 -13.99 30.71
C ASN A 128 4.47 -15.11 29.66
N PRO A 129 5.25 -16.19 29.63
CA PRO A 129 5.14 -17.23 28.62
C PRO A 129 3.75 -17.91 28.54
N GLN A 130 3.08 -18.06 29.67
CA GLN A 130 1.74 -18.67 29.74
C GLN A 130 0.69 -17.75 29.10
N GLU A 131 0.66 -16.49 29.49
CA GLU A 131 -0.24 -15.48 28.92
C GLU A 131 -0.01 -15.33 27.41
N ARG A 132 1.26 -15.28 27.00
CA ARG A 132 1.62 -15.22 25.58
C ARG A 132 1.04 -16.41 24.80
N SER A 133 1.14 -17.63 25.31
CA SER A 133 0.59 -18.82 24.64
C SER A 133 -0.93 -18.77 24.53
N VAL A 134 -1.62 -18.24 25.55
CA VAL A 134 -3.08 -18.06 25.51
C VAL A 134 -3.48 -17.07 24.40
N TYR A 135 -2.84 -15.91 24.34
CA TYR A 135 -3.14 -14.92 23.29
C TYR A 135 -2.78 -15.41 21.89
N LEU A 136 -1.65 -16.10 21.72
CA LEU A 136 -1.29 -16.71 20.43
C LEU A 136 -2.32 -17.73 19.97
N ARG A 137 -2.84 -18.56 20.86
CA ARG A 137 -3.89 -19.54 20.54
C ARG A 137 -5.18 -18.85 20.09
N LYS A 138 -5.59 -17.78 20.80
CA LYS A 138 -6.77 -16.97 20.42
C LYS A 138 -6.60 -16.33 19.04
N MET A 139 -5.44 -15.76 18.76
CA MET A 139 -5.17 -15.06 17.47
C MET A 139 -5.02 -16.02 16.29
N ARG A 140 -4.51 -17.24 16.53
CA ARG A 140 -4.32 -18.28 15.50
C ARG A 140 -5.55 -19.18 15.33
N SER A 141 -6.60 -18.99 16.11
CA SER A 141 -7.81 -19.80 16.02
C SER A 141 -8.42 -19.68 14.62
N THR A 142 -8.58 -20.83 13.96
CA THR A 142 -9.26 -20.94 12.67
C THR A 142 -10.78 -20.96 12.80
N VAL A 143 -11.28 -21.25 14.01
CA VAL A 143 -12.71 -21.31 14.32
C VAL A 143 -13.34 -19.91 14.37
N ARG A 144 -12.57 -18.91 14.80
CA ARG A 144 -13.00 -17.51 14.87
C ARG A 144 -12.07 -16.64 14.05
N THR A 145 -12.34 -16.55 12.76
CA THR A 145 -11.62 -15.70 11.82
C THR A 145 -12.14 -14.27 11.76
N ASP A 146 -13.21 -13.97 12.51
CA ASP A 146 -13.87 -12.68 12.54
C ASP A 146 -12.89 -11.56 12.98
N ALA A 147 -12.87 -10.49 12.18
CA ALA A 147 -12.04 -9.31 12.43
C ALA A 147 -12.40 -8.61 13.75
N LEU A 148 -13.68 -8.59 14.12
CA LEU A 148 -14.14 -7.99 15.38
C LEU A 148 -13.63 -8.76 16.60
N TYR A 149 -13.65 -10.08 16.53
CA TYR A 149 -13.08 -10.92 17.60
C TYR A 149 -11.58 -10.68 17.76
N LYS A 150 -10.83 -10.67 16.66
CA LYS A 150 -9.38 -10.39 16.69
C LYS A 150 -9.07 -9.00 17.24
N ALA A 151 -9.86 -8.01 16.88
CA ALA A 151 -9.73 -6.66 17.43
C ALA A 151 -9.99 -6.61 18.94
N ALA A 152 -10.99 -7.34 19.44
CA ALA A 152 -11.28 -7.46 20.87
C ALA A 152 -10.15 -8.15 21.62
N VAL A 153 -9.59 -9.24 21.07
CA VAL A 153 -8.43 -9.93 21.64
C VAL A 153 -7.20 -9.02 21.71
N LEU A 154 -6.94 -8.25 20.64
CA LEU A 154 -5.85 -7.28 20.61
C LEU A 154 -6.03 -6.20 21.69
N LYS A 155 -7.24 -5.67 21.85
CA LYS A 155 -7.54 -4.69 22.91
C LYS A 155 -7.25 -5.26 24.30
N GLN A 156 -7.66 -6.50 24.56
CA GLN A 156 -7.37 -7.19 25.84
C GLN A 156 -5.87 -7.38 26.05
N LEU A 157 -5.13 -7.78 25.00
CA LEU A 157 -3.68 -7.95 25.05
C LEU A 157 -2.98 -6.65 25.41
N VAL A 158 -3.34 -5.53 24.74
CA VAL A 158 -2.77 -4.20 25.04
C VAL A 158 -3.02 -3.81 26.50
N LEU A 159 -4.23 -4.01 27.01
CA LEU A 159 -4.56 -3.73 28.41
C LEU A 159 -3.76 -4.60 29.39
N GLN A 160 -3.50 -5.85 29.06
CA GLN A 160 -2.70 -6.73 29.88
C GLN A 160 -1.22 -6.31 29.88
N CYS A 161 -0.65 -6.00 28.71
CA CYS A 161 0.73 -5.51 28.62
C CYS A 161 0.95 -4.21 29.42
N LYS A 162 -0.01 -3.31 29.46
CA LYS A 162 0.07 -2.06 30.24
C LYS A 162 0.14 -2.26 31.74
N LYS A 163 -0.26 -3.41 32.27
CA LYS A 163 -0.13 -3.73 33.71
C LYS A 163 1.31 -4.01 34.13
N TYR A 164 2.16 -4.41 33.18
CA TYR A 164 3.53 -4.74 33.45
C TYR A 164 4.41 -3.47 33.50
N LYS A 165 4.69 -2.99 34.70
CA LYS A 165 5.65 -1.91 34.93
C LYS A 165 7.10 -2.39 34.92
N ILE A 166 7.30 -3.66 35.23
CA ILE A 166 8.59 -4.34 35.20
C ILE A 166 8.51 -5.45 34.17
N CYS A 167 9.50 -5.52 33.29
CA CYS A 167 9.53 -6.53 32.23
C CYS A 167 9.69 -7.95 32.85
N PRO A 168 8.82 -8.91 32.49
CA PRO A 168 8.93 -10.28 33.00
C PRO A 168 10.12 -11.08 32.43
N HIS A 169 10.89 -10.50 31.50
CA HIS A 169 11.99 -11.14 30.79
C HIS A 169 13.37 -10.61 31.17
N CYS A 170 13.50 -9.31 31.38
CA CYS A 170 14.77 -8.64 31.65
C CYS A 170 14.74 -7.74 32.90
N GLU A 171 13.62 -7.71 33.61
CA GLU A 171 13.41 -6.95 34.86
C GLU A 171 13.57 -5.43 34.73
N ALA A 172 13.71 -4.94 33.50
CA ALA A 172 13.79 -3.50 33.24
C ALA A 172 12.45 -2.81 33.53
N THR A 173 12.51 -1.60 34.04
CA THR A 173 11.33 -0.78 34.29
C THR A 173 10.79 -0.22 32.97
N ASN A 174 9.51 -0.48 32.72
CA ASN A 174 8.75 0.04 31.60
C ASN A 174 7.60 0.90 32.14
N GLY A 175 7.72 2.19 32.03
CA GLY A 175 6.73 3.14 32.49
C GLY A 175 6.57 4.30 31.54
#